data_22069b9ae6d0a5eed3aca4b152462b8c
#
_entry.id   22069b9ae6d0a5eed3aca4b152462b8c
#
_cell.length_a   1.000
_cell.length_b   1.000
_cell.length_c   1.000
_cell.angle_alpha   90.00
_cell.angle_beta   90.00
_cell.angle_gamma   90.00
#
_symmetry.space_group_name_H-M   'P 1'
#
loop_
_entity.id
_entity.type
_entity.pdbx_description
1 polymer ?
#
loop_
_entity_poly.entity_id
_entity_poly.type
_entity_poly.pdbx_seq_one_letter_code
_entity_poly.pdbx_strand_id
1 'polypeptide(L)'
;LELVQKAGCAAAIDTPGALVAGGLRPNLDQLAKLAPPAGATCKLLPINIASHTHLLAAAVDPLRSLLLANAAAPALPLLAGVSASMPHDGAEAAELLARQTASTIQWTGCLDAILEARIDVALELGPGSALSRMLRERHPHIACRSVADFRSVKGILAWVDAQA
;
A
#
# COMPACT_ATOMS: atom_id res chain seq x y z
N LEU A 1 2.01 17.20 0.22
CA LEU A 1 3.19 16.71 0.95
C LEU A 1 3.71 17.79 1.93
N GLU A 2 3.83 19.03 1.50
CA GLU A 2 4.34 20.14 2.32
C GLU A 2 3.58 20.32 3.65
N LEU A 3 2.25 20.24 3.65
CA LEU A 3 1.44 20.32 4.88
C LEU A 3 1.76 19.18 5.86
N VAL A 4 2.01 17.98 5.35
CA VAL A 4 2.35 16.81 6.16
C VAL A 4 3.69 17.03 6.87
N GLN A 5 4.69 17.52 6.14
CA GLN A 5 6.00 17.85 6.72
C GLN A 5 5.91 19.01 7.72
N LYS A 6 5.15 20.07 7.41
CA LYS A 6 4.92 21.22 8.30
C LYS A 6 4.25 20.80 9.63
N ALA A 7 3.41 19.79 9.60
CA ALA A 7 2.78 19.22 10.80
C ALA A 7 3.70 18.25 11.56
N GLY A 8 4.90 17.94 11.07
CA GLY A 8 5.79 16.93 11.65
C GLY A 8 5.31 15.50 11.45
N CYS A 9 4.48 15.28 10.43
CA CYS A 9 4.04 13.95 9.99
C CYS A 9 4.89 13.45 8.83
N ALA A 10 4.80 12.15 8.53
CA ALA A 10 5.38 11.52 7.35
C ALA A 10 4.29 11.01 6.42
N ALA A 11 4.54 11.00 5.12
CA ALA A 11 3.71 10.28 4.17
C ALA A 11 3.91 8.77 4.39
N ALA A 12 2.83 8.06 4.64
CA ALA A 12 2.84 6.61 4.83
C ALA A 12 2.50 5.88 3.53
N ILE A 13 1.48 6.33 2.81
CA ILE A 13 1.09 5.77 1.53
C ILE A 13 0.80 6.92 0.57
N ASP A 14 1.49 6.94 -0.57
CA ASP A 14 1.19 7.82 -1.70
C ASP A 14 0.08 7.18 -2.55
N THR A 15 -1.00 7.91 -2.79
CA THR A 15 -2.15 7.45 -3.58
C THR A 15 -2.57 8.51 -4.60
N PRO A 16 -3.22 8.14 -5.72
CA PRO A 16 -3.69 9.12 -6.68
C PRO A 16 -4.62 10.17 -6.06
N GLY A 17 -4.22 11.44 -6.07
CA GLY A 17 -5.01 12.57 -5.57
C GLY A 17 -5.14 12.67 -4.05
N ALA A 18 -4.50 11.78 -3.28
CA ALA A 18 -4.52 11.78 -1.82
C ALA A 18 -3.23 11.18 -1.25
N LEU A 19 -3.08 11.21 0.07
CA LEU A 19 -2.04 10.47 0.76
C LEU A 19 -2.52 10.02 2.15
N VAL A 20 -1.96 8.92 2.65
CA VAL A 20 -2.09 8.56 4.05
C VAL A 20 -0.88 9.11 4.79
N ALA A 21 -1.12 9.89 5.84
CA ALA A 21 -0.08 10.42 6.70
C ALA A 21 -0.01 9.65 8.02
N GLY A 22 1.19 9.39 8.51
CA GLY A 22 1.46 8.84 9.83
C GLY A 22 2.30 9.79 10.68
N GLY A 23 2.07 9.76 12.00
CA GLY A 23 2.79 10.62 12.92
C GLY A 23 2.34 10.42 14.36
N LEU A 24 2.95 11.13 15.28
CA LEU A 24 2.48 11.22 16.66
C LEU A 24 1.12 11.91 16.72
N ARG A 25 0.28 11.58 17.68
CA ARG A 25 -1.07 12.11 17.81
C ARG A 25 -1.12 13.64 17.76
N PRO A 26 -0.28 14.40 18.48
CA PRO A 26 -0.29 15.87 18.40
C PRO A 26 -0.01 16.41 17.00
N ASN A 27 0.87 15.73 16.24
CA ASN A 27 1.22 16.11 14.88
C ASN A 27 0.05 15.86 13.92
N LEU A 28 -0.65 14.73 14.09
CA LEU A 28 -1.87 14.43 13.31
C LEU A 28 -3.00 15.42 13.60
N ASP A 29 -3.17 15.82 14.86
CA ASP A 29 -4.14 16.85 15.26
C ASP A 29 -3.78 18.23 14.68
N GLN A 30 -2.48 18.55 14.56
CA GLN A 30 -2.00 19.74 13.87
C GLN A 30 -2.27 19.68 12.37
N LEU A 31 -1.99 18.54 11.72
CA LEU A 31 -2.28 18.34 10.30
C LEU A 31 -3.77 18.54 9.99
N ALA A 32 -4.65 18.00 10.85
CA ALA A 32 -6.10 18.15 10.71
C ALA A 32 -6.57 19.61 10.78
N LYS A 33 -5.83 20.47 11.51
CA LYS A 33 -6.11 21.94 11.58
C LYS A 33 -5.55 22.70 10.38
N LEU A 34 -4.42 22.23 9.81
CA LEU A 34 -3.76 22.89 8.68
C LEU A 34 -4.41 22.55 7.33
N ALA A 35 -5.05 21.39 7.21
CA ALA A 35 -5.60 20.92 5.96
C ALA A 35 -6.76 21.77 5.41
N PRO A 36 -7.83 22.11 6.18
CA PRO A 36 -8.97 22.86 5.64
C PRO A 36 -8.64 24.24 5.11
N PRO A 37 -7.80 25.10 5.77
CA PRO A 37 -7.40 26.38 5.23
C PRO A 37 -6.62 26.28 3.92
N ALA A 38 -6.00 25.12 3.65
CA ALA A 38 -5.27 24.83 2.42
C ALA A 38 -6.14 24.15 1.34
N GLY A 39 -7.45 24.08 1.54
CA GLY A 39 -8.39 23.45 0.60
C GLY A 39 -8.35 21.93 0.58
N ALA A 40 -7.73 21.28 1.59
CA ALA A 40 -7.65 19.84 1.69
C ALA A 40 -8.61 19.30 2.77
N THR A 41 -9.06 18.06 2.60
CA THR A 41 -9.82 17.34 3.62
C THR A 41 -8.91 16.36 4.36
N CYS A 42 -9.14 16.20 5.66
CA CYS A 42 -8.39 15.29 6.49
C CYS A 42 -9.36 14.39 7.28
N LYS A 43 -9.12 13.07 7.24
CA LYS A 43 -9.90 12.08 7.99
C LYS A 43 -8.96 11.25 8.83
N LEU A 44 -9.20 11.20 10.14
CA LEU A 44 -8.46 10.31 11.03
C LEU A 44 -8.90 8.86 10.80
N LEU A 45 -7.92 7.99 10.60
CA LEU A 45 -8.15 6.55 10.49
C LEU A 45 -8.13 5.90 11.88
N PRO A 46 -8.94 4.86 12.14
CA PRO A 46 -8.96 4.13 13.40
C PRO A 46 -7.76 3.15 13.49
N ILE A 47 -6.56 3.65 13.26
CA ILE A 47 -5.30 2.89 13.25
C ILE A 47 -4.35 3.58 14.22
N ASN A 48 -3.82 2.84 15.20
CA ASN A 48 -2.94 3.36 16.26
C ASN A 48 -1.46 3.05 16.05
N ILE A 49 -1.08 2.69 14.81
CA ILE A 49 0.30 2.44 14.43
C ILE A 49 0.66 3.27 13.20
N ALA A 50 1.78 3.99 13.26
CA ALA A 50 2.28 4.80 12.15
C ALA A 50 3.11 3.95 11.18
N SER A 51 2.48 2.91 10.61
CA SER A 51 3.12 2.04 9.61
C SER A 51 3.59 2.87 8.41
N HIS A 52 4.62 2.38 7.76
CA HIS A 52 5.22 2.99 6.56
C HIS A 52 5.79 4.39 6.82
N THR A 53 6.22 4.66 8.06
CA THR A 53 6.90 5.89 8.44
C THR A 53 8.18 5.59 9.23
N HIS A 54 9.09 6.55 9.27
CA HIS A 54 10.34 6.46 10.05
C HIS A 54 10.16 6.11 11.55
N LEU A 55 8.94 6.30 12.09
CA LEU A 55 8.63 5.93 13.48
C LEU A 55 8.75 4.42 13.74
N LEU A 56 8.71 3.60 12.69
CA LEU A 56 8.95 2.15 12.77
C LEU A 56 10.35 1.72 12.33
N ALA A 57 11.31 2.65 12.23
CA ALA A 57 12.67 2.33 11.79
C ALA A 57 13.35 1.22 12.62
N ALA A 58 13.10 1.18 13.93
CA ALA A 58 13.65 0.14 14.81
C ALA A 58 13.16 -1.28 14.50
N ALA A 59 12.04 -1.43 13.78
CA ALA A 59 11.51 -2.74 13.40
C ALA A 59 12.13 -3.29 12.10
N VAL A 60 12.83 -2.47 11.32
CA VAL A 60 13.33 -2.85 9.98
C VAL A 60 14.37 -3.95 10.07
N ASP A 61 15.43 -3.77 10.89
CA ASP A 61 16.54 -4.74 10.98
C ASP A 61 16.12 -6.11 11.57
N PRO A 62 15.33 -6.17 12.66
CA PRO A 62 14.81 -7.44 13.15
C PRO A 62 13.95 -8.15 12.11
N LEU A 63 13.07 -7.43 11.40
CA LEU A 63 12.22 -8.01 10.36
C LEU A 63 13.06 -8.49 9.16
N ARG A 64 14.03 -7.68 8.73
CA ARG A 64 14.98 -8.06 7.65
C ARG A 64 15.68 -9.38 7.98
N SER A 65 16.22 -9.51 9.17
CA SER A 65 16.94 -10.72 9.61
C SER A 65 16.04 -11.95 9.58
N LEU A 66 14.81 -11.81 10.05
CA LEU A 66 13.81 -12.89 10.04
C LEU A 66 13.43 -13.30 8.60
N LEU A 67 13.21 -12.31 7.73
CA LEU A 67 12.84 -12.55 6.34
C LEU A 67 13.98 -13.22 5.58
N LEU A 68 15.22 -12.73 5.71
CA LEU A 68 16.39 -13.31 5.04
C LEU A 68 16.66 -14.75 5.46
N ALA A 69 16.41 -15.10 6.72
CA ALA A 69 16.54 -16.48 7.22
C ALA A 69 15.57 -17.47 6.54
N ASN A 70 14.48 -16.96 5.93
CA ASN A 70 13.42 -17.75 5.30
C ASN A 70 13.21 -17.35 3.82
N ALA A 71 14.07 -16.51 3.26
CA ALA A 71 13.89 -16.00 1.92
C ALA A 71 14.07 -17.12 0.87
N ALA A 72 13.12 -17.17 -0.05
CA ALA A 72 13.19 -17.96 -1.26
C ALA A 72 12.90 -17.06 -2.48
N ALA A 73 13.39 -17.46 -3.64
CA ALA A 73 13.04 -16.73 -4.86
C ALA A 73 11.51 -16.74 -5.05
N PRO A 74 10.90 -15.60 -5.38
CA PRO A 74 9.48 -15.55 -5.66
C PRO A 74 9.10 -16.51 -6.80
N ALA A 75 8.12 -17.38 -6.55
CA ALA A 75 7.63 -18.29 -7.59
C ALA A 75 6.73 -17.58 -8.62
N LEU A 76 6.24 -16.40 -8.29
CA LEU A 76 5.43 -15.54 -9.15
C LEU A 76 6.02 -14.11 -9.14
N PRO A 77 5.80 -13.32 -10.21
CA PRO A 77 6.20 -11.92 -10.19
C PRO A 77 5.63 -11.20 -8.96
N LEU A 78 6.52 -10.55 -8.21
CA LEU A 78 6.19 -9.78 -7.01
C LEU A 78 6.44 -8.30 -7.28
N LEU A 79 5.45 -7.45 -7.07
CA LEU A 79 5.61 -5.99 -7.12
C LEU A 79 5.72 -5.44 -5.69
N ALA A 80 6.86 -4.84 -5.38
CA ALA A 80 7.11 -4.30 -4.04
C ALA A 80 6.52 -2.89 -3.87
N GLY A 81 5.66 -2.72 -2.87
CA GLY A 81 4.96 -1.45 -2.61
C GLY A 81 5.87 -0.26 -2.30
N VAL A 82 7.04 -0.50 -1.68
CA VAL A 82 7.98 0.56 -1.28
C VAL A 82 8.78 1.15 -2.45
N SER A 83 8.89 0.45 -3.55
CA SER A 83 9.70 0.84 -4.72
C SER A 83 8.92 0.86 -6.02
N ALA A 84 7.71 0.31 -6.05
CA ALA A 84 6.93 0.06 -7.26
C ALA A 84 7.75 -0.72 -8.32
N SER A 85 8.62 -1.64 -7.88
CA SER A 85 9.50 -2.44 -8.75
C SER A 85 9.43 -3.92 -8.37
N MET A 86 9.87 -4.76 -9.29
CA MET A 86 9.95 -6.21 -9.07
C MET A 86 11.34 -6.59 -8.55
N PRO A 87 11.47 -7.22 -7.38
CA PRO A 87 12.74 -7.74 -6.89
C PRO A 87 13.25 -8.87 -7.76
N HIS A 88 14.57 -8.95 -7.93
CA HIS A 88 15.22 -9.96 -8.76
C HIS A 88 15.32 -11.32 -8.07
N ASP A 89 15.39 -11.33 -6.75
CA ASP A 89 15.52 -12.55 -5.95
C ASP A 89 14.84 -12.44 -4.58
N GLY A 90 14.91 -13.52 -3.79
CA GLY A 90 14.32 -13.57 -2.46
C GLY A 90 15.00 -12.65 -1.44
N ALA A 91 16.29 -12.39 -1.59
CA ALA A 91 17.01 -11.50 -0.66
C ALA A 91 16.60 -10.04 -0.89
N GLU A 92 16.49 -9.61 -2.14
CA GLU A 92 15.96 -8.28 -2.48
C GLU A 92 14.50 -8.13 -2.06
N ALA A 93 13.67 -9.17 -2.27
CA ALA A 93 12.27 -9.17 -1.82
C ALA A 93 12.17 -9.00 -0.30
N ALA A 94 13.01 -9.70 0.47
CA ALA A 94 13.09 -9.59 1.92
C ALA A 94 13.53 -8.18 2.37
N GLU A 95 14.52 -7.60 1.70
CA GLU A 95 14.99 -6.23 1.95
C GLU A 95 13.90 -5.20 1.71
N LEU A 96 13.23 -5.27 0.55
CA LEU A 96 12.14 -4.35 0.21
C LEU A 96 10.94 -4.49 1.17
N LEU A 97 10.60 -5.71 1.56
CA LEU A 97 9.52 -5.98 2.51
C LEU A 97 9.84 -5.47 3.92
N ALA A 98 11.08 -5.60 4.37
CA ALA A 98 11.51 -5.04 5.64
C ALA A 98 11.49 -3.50 5.60
N ARG A 99 12.05 -2.91 4.54
CA ARG A 99 12.15 -1.46 4.36
C ARG A 99 10.78 -0.78 4.29
N GLN A 100 9.77 -1.39 3.67
CA GLN A 100 8.43 -0.80 3.57
C GLN A 100 7.76 -0.57 4.93
N THR A 101 8.19 -1.26 5.99
CA THR A 101 7.67 -1.05 7.35
C THR A 101 7.87 0.38 7.83
N ALA A 102 9.00 1.00 7.43
CA ALA A 102 9.40 2.34 7.85
C ALA A 102 9.52 3.35 6.70
N SER A 103 9.07 3.00 5.51
CA SER A 103 9.17 3.85 4.31
C SER A 103 7.84 3.97 3.61
N THR A 104 7.60 5.11 2.97
CA THR A 104 6.37 5.40 2.20
C THR A 104 6.09 4.35 1.14
N ILE A 105 4.88 3.86 1.08
CA ILE A 105 4.40 2.99 0.00
C ILE A 105 4.10 3.85 -1.24
N GLN A 106 4.69 3.49 -2.36
CA GLN A 106 4.56 4.13 -3.67
C GLN A 106 3.34 3.56 -4.41
N TRP A 107 2.12 3.74 -3.83
CA TRP A 107 0.94 3.05 -4.37
C TRP A 107 0.55 3.55 -5.76
N THR A 108 0.72 4.85 -6.02
CA THR A 108 0.54 5.42 -7.37
C THR A 108 1.43 4.70 -8.39
N GLY A 109 2.72 4.54 -8.09
CA GLY A 109 3.65 3.82 -8.96
C GLY A 109 3.30 2.34 -9.12
N CYS A 110 2.79 1.69 -8.05
CA CYS A 110 2.30 0.30 -8.16
C CYS A 110 1.11 0.17 -9.11
N LEU A 111 0.17 1.12 -9.08
CA LEU A 111 -0.97 1.12 -10.02
C LEU A 111 -0.51 1.29 -11.47
N ASP A 112 0.49 2.14 -11.72
CA ASP A 112 1.03 2.35 -13.05
C ASP A 112 1.80 1.09 -13.53
N ALA A 113 2.58 0.44 -12.65
CA ALA A 113 3.27 -0.82 -12.97
C ALA A 113 2.30 -1.99 -13.27
N ILE A 114 1.14 -2.05 -12.63
CA ILE A 114 0.08 -3.02 -12.94
C ILE A 114 -0.41 -2.84 -14.39
N LEU A 115 -0.59 -1.59 -14.82
CA LEU A 115 -0.98 -1.29 -16.20
C LEU A 115 0.10 -1.68 -17.21
N GLU A 116 1.36 -1.36 -16.92
CA GLU A 116 2.50 -1.72 -17.77
C GLU A 116 2.66 -3.25 -17.90
N ALA A 117 2.36 -3.98 -16.82
CA ALA A 117 2.37 -5.44 -16.81
C ALA A 117 1.18 -6.08 -17.56
N ARG A 118 0.27 -5.28 -18.13
CA ARG A 118 -0.92 -5.73 -18.88
C ARG A 118 -1.79 -6.70 -18.08
N ILE A 119 -2.03 -6.37 -16.83
CA ILE A 119 -2.92 -7.14 -15.97
C ILE A 119 -4.37 -6.78 -16.31
N ASP A 120 -5.18 -7.79 -16.63
CA ASP A 120 -6.60 -7.61 -16.96
C ASP A 120 -7.51 -7.90 -15.78
N VAL A 121 -7.04 -8.71 -14.81
CA VAL A 121 -7.82 -9.14 -13.65
C VAL A 121 -7.02 -8.94 -12.37
N ALA A 122 -7.64 -8.36 -11.35
CA ALA A 122 -7.02 -8.17 -10.04
C ALA A 122 -7.98 -8.57 -8.91
N LEU A 123 -7.46 -9.24 -7.89
CA LEU A 123 -8.19 -9.62 -6.69
C LEU A 123 -7.49 -9.08 -5.45
N GLU A 124 -8.14 -8.19 -4.72
CA GLU A 124 -7.65 -7.70 -3.43
C GLU A 124 -7.83 -8.77 -2.36
N LEU A 125 -6.73 -9.24 -1.76
CA LEU A 125 -6.71 -10.17 -0.64
C LEU A 125 -6.55 -9.39 0.66
N GLY A 126 -7.58 -9.38 1.48
CA GLY A 126 -7.54 -8.70 2.77
C GLY A 126 -8.90 -8.14 3.19
N PRO A 127 -9.00 -7.55 4.38
CA PRO A 127 -10.22 -6.94 4.83
C PRO A 127 -10.47 -5.60 4.10
N GLY A 128 -11.70 -5.42 3.64
CA GLY A 128 -12.11 -4.20 2.94
C GLY A 128 -11.91 -4.25 1.43
N SER A 129 -12.03 -3.10 0.77
CA SER A 129 -12.01 -2.95 -0.69
C SER A 129 -11.34 -1.64 -1.14
N ALA A 130 -10.39 -1.14 -0.33
CA ALA A 130 -9.77 0.16 -0.60
C ALA A 130 -8.84 0.13 -1.81
N LEU A 131 -8.02 -0.94 -1.93
CA LEU A 131 -7.07 -1.09 -3.02
C LEU A 131 -7.78 -1.37 -4.34
N SER A 132 -8.77 -2.27 -4.34
CA SER A 132 -9.59 -2.57 -5.52
C SER A 132 -10.38 -1.36 -5.99
N ARG A 133 -10.87 -0.51 -5.09
CA ARG A 133 -11.51 0.75 -5.45
C ARG A 133 -10.53 1.69 -6.15
N MET A 134 -9.34 1.92 -5.57
CA MET A 134 -8.31 2.78 -6.17
C MET A 134 -7.86 2.28 -7.53
N LEU A 135 -7.72 0.96 -7.70
CA LEU A 135 -7.38 0.36 -8.99
C LEU A 135 -8.49 0.62 -10.03
N ARG A 136 -9.77 0.38 -9.68
CA ARG A 136 -10.90 0.65 -10.58
C ARG A 136 -11.04 2.13 -10.96
N GLU A 137 -10.78 3.03 -10.02
CA GLU A 137 -10.79 4.48 -10.28
C GLU A 137 -9.68 4.90 -11.25
N ARG A 138 -8.49 4.30 -11.11
CA ARG A 138 -7.32 4.60 -11.96
C ARG A 138 -7.38 3.89 -13.31
N HIS A 139 -7.78 2.63 -13.33
CA HIS A 139 -7.78 1.74 -14.50
C HIS A 139 -9.13 1.00 -14.63
N PRO A 140 -10.19 1.69 -15.11
CA PRO A 140 -11.56 1.15 -15.13
C PRO A 140 -11.72 -0.11 -16.01
N HIS A 141 -10.79 -0.36 -16.93
CA HIS A 141 -10.80 -1.52 -17.82
C HIS A 141 -10.28 -2.81 -17.15
N ILE A 142 -9.59 -2.69 -15.99
CA ILE A 142 -9.13 -3.86 -15.25
C ILE A 142 -10.29 -4.40 -14.41
N ALA A 143 -10.65 -5.67 -14.62
CA ALA A 143 -11.64 -6.34 -13.78
C ALA A 143 -11.06 -6.52 -12.37
N CYS A 144 -11.58 -5.76 -11.40
CA CYS A 144 -11.02 -5.75 -10.04
C CYS A 144 -12.10 -5.88 -8.98
N ARG A 145 -11.91 -6.81 -8.05
CA ARG A 145 -12.77 -7.02 -6.86
C ARG A 145 -11.95 -7.32 -5.62
N SER A 146 -12.55 -7.13 -4.45
CA SER A 146 -12.02 -7.61 -3.19
C SER A 146 -12.62 -8.96 -2.82
N VAL A 147 -11.88 -9.81 -2.10
CA VAL A 147 -12.45 -11.03 -1.50
C VAL A 147 -13.62 -10.71 -0.56
N ALA A 148 -13.66 -9.51 0.02
CA ALA A 148 -14.77 -9.03 0.84
C ALA A 148 -16.10 -8.85 0.05
N ASP A 149 -16.05 -8.79 -1.28
CA ASP A 149 -17.23 -8.68 -2.13
C ASP A 149 -17.94 -10.03 -2.36
N PHE A 150 -17.37 -11.12 -1.85
CA PHE A 150 -17.87 -12.48 -2.08
C PHE A 150 -18.31 -13.14 -0.77
N ARG A 151 -19.29 -14.05 -0.87
CA ARG A 151 -19.78 -14.83 0.26
C ARG A 151 -19.04 -16.16 0.46
N SER A 152 -18.24 -16.59 -0.52
CA SER A 152 -17.54 -17.88 -0.49
C SER A 152 -16.35 -17.91 -1.44
N VAL A 153 -15.37 -18.77 -1.15
CA VAL A 153 -14.23 -19.06 -2.03
C VAL A 153 -14.69 -19.55 -3.41
N LYS A 154 -15.75 -20.39 -3.46
CA LYS A 154 -16.32 -20.84 -4.73
C LYS A 154 -16.79 -19.68 -5.62
N GLY A 155 -17.36 -18.64 -4.99
CA GLY A 155 -17.77 -17.42 -5.72
C GLY A 155 -16.58 -16.63 -6.25
N ILE A 156 -15.46 -16.59 -5.49
CA ILE A 156 -14.21 -15.96 -5.94
C ILE A 156 -13.67 -16.69 -7.17
N LEU A 157 -13.51 -18.02 -7.07
CA LEU A 157 -12.99 -18.84 -8.17
C LEU A 157 -13.84 -18.71 -9.43
N ALA A 158 -15.17 -18.82 -9.31
CA ALA A 158 -16.08 -18.66 -10.43
C ALA A 158 -15.99 -17.28 -11.07
N TRP A 159 -15.73 -16.23 -10.28
CA TRP A 159 -15.54 -14.88 -10.83
C TRP A 159 -14.21 -14.77 -11.58
N VAL A 160 -13.11 -15.31 -11.02
CA VAL A 160 -11.79 -15.29 -11.69
C VAL A 160 -11.86 -16.06 -13.00
N ASP A 161 -12.43 -17.28 -12.99
CA ASP A 161 -12.57 -18.13 -14.19
C ASP A 161 -13.39 -17.45 -15.30
N ALA A 162 -14.38 -16.62 -14.93
CA ALA A 162 -15.19 -15.89 -15.88
C ALA A 162 -14.49 -14.68 -16.53
N GLN A 163 -13.30 -14.29 -16.02
CA GLN A 163 -12.47 -13.21 -16.61
C GLN A 163 -11.34 -13.77 -17.49
N ALA A 164 -11.06 -15.07 -17.44
CA ALA A 164 -10.05 -15.74 -18.26
C ALA A 164 -10.58 -16.05 -19.66
#